data_7f514536af2b7361bc0470b06aeaaebb
#
_entry.id   7f514536af2b7361bc0470b06aeaaebb
#
_cell.length_a   1.000
_cell.length_b   1.000
_cell.length_c   1.000
_cell.angle_alpha   90.00
_cell.angle_beta   90.00
_cell.angle_gamma   90.00
#
_symmetry.space_group_name_H-M   'P 1'
#
loop_
_entity.id
_entity.type
_entity.pdbx_description
1 polymer ?
#
loop_
_entity_poly.entity_id
_entity_poly.type
_entity_poly.pdbx_seq_one_letter_code
_entity_poly.pdbx_strand_id
1 'polypeptide(L)'
;MMEAEQKSARSLAEWVTFGIALFILGIIMSLVAYLWLHEENKPPVLSVTKKQVMREVNGQFYVPFEIVNTGGETAESVQIIAELQITGEVVETGEQQIDFLSDGEKEEGTFIFSQNPRQGKLIVRVASYKLP
;
A
#
# COMPACT_ATOMS: atom_id res chain seq x y z
N MET A 1 22.48 48.38 -41.55
CA MET A 1 21.14 48.78 -41.18
C MET A 1 20.10 47.67 -41.35
N MET A 2 20.19 46.90 -42.39
CA MET A 2 19.32 45.73 -42.51
C MET A 2 19.55 44.70 -41.38
N GLU A 3 20.76 44.61 -40.89
CA GLU A 3 21.05 43.74 -39.77
C GLU A 3 20.41 44.17 -38.44
N ALA A 4 20.27 45.49 -38.23
CA ALA A 4 19.62 46.01 -37.03
C ALA A 4 18.10 45.79 -37.07
N GLU A 5 17.51 45.85 -38.24
CA GLU A 5 16.10 45.56 -38.44
C GLU A 5 15.80 44.06 -38.29
N GLN A 6 16.69 43.22 -38.76
CA GLN A 6 16.57 41.77 -38.60
C GLN A 6 16.73 41.32 -37.13
N LYS A 7 17.53 42.03 -36.35
CA LYS A 7 17.70 41.75 -34.93
C LYS A 7 16.53 42.22 -34.09
N SER A 8 15.84 43.30 -34.53
CA SER A 8 14.69 43.82 -33.80
C SER A 8 13.37 43.18 -34.18
N ALA A 9 13.31 42.54 -35.34
CA ALA A 9 12.11 41.87 -35.83
C ALA A 9 12.30 40.36 -35.74
N ARG A 10 11.94 39.79 -34.60
CA ARG A 10 11.75 38.36 -34.57
C ARG A 10 10.64 38.01 -35.53
N SER A 11 10.88 37.01 -36.39
CA SER A 11 9.86 36.58 -37.34
C SER A 11 8.61 36.10 -36.61
N LEU A 12 7.47 36.26 -37.27
CA LEU A 12 6.21 35.75 -36.70
C LEU A 12 6.32 34.28 -36.34
N ALA A 13 7.06 33.51 -37.14
CA ALA A 13 7.30 32.10 -36.89
C ALA A 13 8.06 31.86 -35.58
N GLU A 14 9.06 32.68 -35.26
CA GLU A 14 9.80 32.57 -33.99
C GLU A 14 8.92 32.91 -32.80
N TRP A 15 8.06 33.89 -32.88
CA TRP A 15 7.11 34.22 -31.84
C TRP A 15 6.09 33.13 -31.61
N VAL A 16 5.57 32.53 -32.67
CA VAL A 16 4.62 31.44 -32.61
C VAL A 16 5.27 30.22 -31.98
N THR A 17 6.50 29.88 -32.43
CA THR A 17 7.26 28.76 -31.86
C THR A 17 7.54 28.96 -30.36
N PHE A 18 7.96 30.15 -29.99
CA PHE A 18 8.22 30.51 -28.60
C PHE A 18 6.95 30.42 -27.74
N GLY A 19 5.84 30.94 -28.27
CA GLY A 19 4.55 30.87 -27.59
C GLY A 19 4.06 29.44 -27.37
N ILE A 20 4.20 28.59 -28.39
CA ILE A 20 3.85 27.17 -28.29
C ILE A 20 4.73 26.47 -27.27
N ALA A 21 6.04 26.73 -27.30
CA ALA A 21 6.98 26.12 -26.35
C ALA A 21 6.65 26.52 -24.91
N LEU A 22 6.36 27.81 -24.67
CA LEU A 22 5.95 28.28 -23.34
C LEU A 22 4.63 27.67 -22.90
N PHE A 23 3.68 27.49 -23.80
CA PHE A 23 2.39 26.88 -23.50
C PHE A 23 2.55 25.44 -23.10
N ILE A 24 3.34 24.67 -23.85
CA ILE A 24 3.63 23.28 -23.53
C ILE A 24 4.36 23.18 -22.19
N LEU A 25 5.37 24.01 -21.97
CA LEU A 25 6.09 24.05 -20.69
C LEU A 25 5.16 24.38 -19.54
N GLY A 26 4.25 25.35 -19.72
CA GLY A 26 3.26 25.71 -18.73
C GLY A 26 2.32 24.56 -18.37
N ILE A 27 1.87 23.80 -19.38
CA ILE A 27 1.04 22.61 -19.17
C ILE A 27 1.81 21.56 -18.36
N ILE A 28 3.05 21.27 -18.75
CA ILE A 28 3.88 20.29 -18.06
C ILE A 28 4.11 20.70 -16.60
N MET A 29 4.48 21.94 -16.37
CA MET A 29 4.70 22.46 -15.02
C MET A 29 3.43 22.41 -14.18
N SER A 30 2.28 22.73 -14.79
CA SER A 30 0.99 22.65 -14.10
C SER A 30 0.62 21.22 -13.73
N LEU A 31 0.85 20.26 -14.62
CA LEU A 31 0.61 18.84 -14.34
C LEU A 31 1.52 18.33 -13.23
N VAL A 32 2.80 18.68 -13.27
CA VAL A 32 3.75 18.28 -12.22
C VAL A 32 3.35 18.88 -10.88
N ALA A 33 3.01 20.17 -10.85
CA ALA A 33 2.55 20.82 -9.62
C ALA A 33 1.25 20.21 -9.10
N TYR A 34 0.32 19.90 -10.00
CA TYR A 34 -0.93 19.22 -9.62
C TYR A 34 -0.66 17.86 -8.99
N LEU A 35 0.19 17.06 -9.59
CA LEU A 35 0.56 15.75 -9.06
C LEU A 35 1.22 15.89 -7.69
N TRP A 36 2.10 16.86 -7.49
CA TRP A 36 2.77 17.09 -6.22
C TRP A 36 1.82 17.56 -5.12
N LEU A 37 0.89 18.43 -5.44
CA LEU A 37 -0.06 18.96 -4.47
C LEU A 37 -1.18 17.98 -4.13
N HIS A 38 -1.52 17.10 -5.08
CA HIS A 38 -2.58 16.11 -4.92
C HIS A 38 -2.03 14.70 -4.73
N GLU A 39 -0.72 14.57 -4.61
CA GLU A 39 -0.11 13.32 -4.22
C GLU A 39 -0.48 13.09 -2.75
N GLU A 40 -1.62 12.51 -2.56
CA GLU A 40 -1.95 11.92 -1.28
C GLU A 40 -1.07 10.69 -1.13
N ASN A 41 0.04 10.83 -0.41
CA ASN A 41 0.76 9.69 0.12
C ASN A 41 -0.16 9.02 1.13
N LYS A 42 -1.09 8.23 0.62
CA LYS A 42 -1.90 7.39 1.48
C LYS A 42 -1.05 6.19 1.87
N PRO A 43 -0.62 6.10 3.12
CA PRO A 43 0.13 4.93 3.57
C PRO A 43 -0.71 3.68 3.40
N PRO A 44 -0.10 2.50 3.36
CA PRO A 44 -0.87 1.27 3.35
C PRO A 44 -1.73 1.18 4.60
N VAL A 45 -2.97 0.79 4.43
CA VAL A 45 -3.88 0.50 5.54
C VAL A 45 -4.17 -0.98 5.50
N LEU A 46 -3.60 -1.70 6.45
CA LEU A 46 -3.71 -3.15 6.52
C LEU A 46 -4.79 -3.54 7.52
N SER A 47 -5.76 -4.27 7.05
CA SER A 47 -6.84 -4.78 7.87
C SER A 47 -6.80 -6.30 7.84
N VAL A 48 -6.60 -6.92 9.00
CA VAL A 48 -6.60 -8.36 9.13
C VAL A 48 -7.85 -8.82 9.88
N THR A 49 -8.51 -9.83 9.33
CA THR A 49 -9.72 -10.40 9.90
C THR A 49 -9.57 -11.91 10.00
N LYS A 50 -9.80 -12.45 11.19
CA LYS A 50 -9.87 -13.91 11.35
C LYS A 50 -11.23 -14.38 10.87
N LYS A 51 -11.24 -15.46 10.10
CA LYS A 51 -12.49 -16.10 9.68
C LYS A 51 -13.01 -16.98 10.81
N GLN A 52 -14.33 -17.04 10.96
CA GLN A 52 -14.96 -17.80 12.04
C GLN A 52 -14.93 -19.31 11.82
N VAL A 53 -14.63 -19.75 10.61
CA VAL A 53 -14.59 -21.17 10.28
C VAL A 53 -13.24 -21.73 10.72
N MET A 54 -13.24 -22.35 11.88
CA MET A 54 -12.08 -23.06 12.41
C MET A 54 -12.22 -24.55 12.13
N ARG A 55 -11.14 -25.16 11.67
CA ARG A 55 -11.10 -26.58 11.35
C ARG A 55 -10.14 -27.31 12.27
N GLU A 56 -10.59 -28.39 12.86
CA GLU A 56 -9.75 -29.27 13.67
C GLU A 56 -9.38 -30.51 12.87
N VAL A 57 -8.08 -30.79 12.76
CA VAL A 57 -7.57 -32.00 12.09
C VAL A 57 -6.41 -32.55 12.89
N ASN A 58 -6.52 -33.81 13.34
CA ASN A 58 -5.45 -34.52 14.07
C ASN A 58 -4.93 -33.78 15.31
N GLY A 59 -5.82 -33.12 16.06
CA GLY A 59 -5.44 -32.36 17.25
C GLY A 59 -4.83 -31.01 16.96
N GLN A 60 -4.82 -30.56 15.69
CA GLN A 60 -4.40 -29.24 15.30
C GLN A 60 -5.60 -28.41 14.87
N PHE A 61 -5.53 -27.12 15.17
CA PHE A 61 -6.60 -26.18 14.88
C PHE A 61 -6.16 -25.21 13.80
N TYR A 62 -6.89 -25.20 12.69
CA TYR A 62 -6.63 -24.34 11.54
C TYR A 62 -7.53 -23.13 11.61
N VAL A 63 -6.93 -21.96 11.75
CA VAL A 63 -7.65 -20.69 11.82
C VAL A 63 -7.35 -19.88 10.58
N PRO A 64 -8.27 -19.80 9.62
CA PRO A 64 -8.07 -18.98 8.44
C PRO A 64 -8.19 -17.50 8.78
N PHE A 65 -7.42 -16.70 8.07
CA PHE A 65 -7.49 -15.25 8.17
C PHE A 65 -7.43 -14.62 6.77
N GLU A 66 -7.86 -13.38 6.69
CA GLU A 66 -7.79 -12.57 5.49
C GLU A 66 -7.15 -11.24 5.83
N ILE A 67 -6.22 -10.79 4.98
CA ILE A 67 -5.63 -9.47 5.10
C ILE A 67 -5.90 -8.69 3.81
N VAL A 68 -6.27 -7.43 3.97
CA VAL A 68 -6.58 -6.51 2.87
C VAL A 68 -5.76 -5.25 3.04
N ASN A 69 -5.19 -4.76 1.94
CA ASN A 69 -4.59 -3.42 1.91
C ASN A 69 -5.60 -2.46 1.28
N THR A 70 -6.19 -1.60 2.10
CA THR A 70 -7.14 -0.58 1.64
C THR A 70 -6.49 0.79 1.47
N GLY A 71 -5.18 0.88 1.67
CA GLY A 71 -4.43 2.13 1.48
C GLY A 71 -4.01 2.35 0.03
N GLY A 72 -3.29 3.43 -0.20
CA GLY A 72 -2.85 3.84 -1.54
C GLY A 72 -1.47 3.37 -1.95
N GLU A 73 -0.75 2.66 -1.10
CA GLU A 73 0.60 2.17 -1.37
C GLU A 73 0.72 0.68 -1.11
N THR A 74 1.66 0.04 -1.80
CA THR A 74 2.01 -1.35 -1.56
C THR A 74 2.74 -1.50 -0.23
N ALA A 75 2.36 -2.50 0.56
CA ALA A 75 3.10 -2.90 1.75
C ALA A 75 4.02 -4.08 1.41
N GLU A 76 5.25 -4.02 1.89
CA GLU A 76 6.24 -5.08 1.71
C GLU A 76 6.57 -5.75 3.04
N SER A 77 6.94 -7.01 3.00
CA SER A 77 7.35 -7.79 4.16
C SER A 77 6.36 -7.67 5.32
N VAL A 78 5.09 -7.89 5.01
CA VAL A 78 4.01 -7.78 5.99
C VAL A 78 4.08 -8.96 6.95
N GLN A 79 4.30 -8.68 8.23
CA GLN A 79 4.29 -9.70 9.27
C GLN A 79 2.96 -9.70 9.99
N ILE A 80 2.35 -10.87 10.06
CA ILE A 80 1.08 -11.08 10.74
C ILE A 80 1.34 -12.03 11.90
N ILE A 81 0.92 -11.60 13.09
CA ILE A 81 1.09 -12.39 14.32
C ILE A 81 -0.29 -12.73 14.87
N ALA A 82 -0.45 -13.98 15.24
CA ALA A 82 -1.60 -14.46 15.96
C ALA A 82 -1.16 -14.89 17.37
N GLU A 83 -1.86 -14.39 18.37
CA GLU A 83 -1.62 -14.72 19.79
C GLU A 83 -2.86 -15.34 20.39
N LEU A 84 -2.70 -16.52 20.95
CA LEU A 84 -3.76 -17.18 21.70
C LEU A 84 -3.53 -16.95 23.19
N GLN A 85 -4.48 -16.28 23.83
CA GLN A 85 -4.47 -16.01 25.25
C GLN A 85 -5.51 -16.88 25.96
N ILE A 86 -5.06 -17.63 26.95
CA ILE A 86 -5.93 -18.39 27.84
C ILE A 86 -5.71 -17.86 29.24
N THR A 87 -6.79 -17.46 29.91
CA THR A 87 -6.75 -16.84 31.25
C THR A 87 -5.78 -15.68 31.38
N GLY A 88 -5.71 -14.83 30.33
CA GLY A 88 -4.88 -13.64 30.32
C GLY A 88 -3.42 -13.84 29.95
N GLU A 89 -2.98 -15.09 29.75
CA GLU A 89 -1.61 -15.40 29.36
C GLU A 89 -1.54 -15.89 27.92
N VAL A 90 -0.51 -15.45 27.19
CA VAL A 90 -0.23 -15.93 25.84
C VAL A 90 0.35 -17.34 25.93
N VAL A 91 -0.40 -18.33 25.46
CA VAL A 91 -0.01 -19.74 25.52
C VAL A 91 0.55 -20.24 24.20
N GLU A 92 0.20 -19.62 23.10
CA GLU A 92 0.68 -19.99 21.78
C GLU A 92 0.69 -18.77 20.85
N THR A 93 1.70 -18.69 19.99
CA THR A 93 1.81 -17.65 18.98
C THR A 93 2.04 -18.26 17.61
N GLY A 94 1.49 -17.62 16.59
CA GLY A 94 1.74 -17.95 15.19
C GLY A 94 2.24 -16.72 14.45
N GLU A 95 3.06 -16.93 13.45
CA GLU A 95 3.59 -15.83 12.63
C GLU A 95 3.56 -16.24 11.17
N GLN A 96 3.16 -15.29 10.33
CA GLN A 96 3.21 -15.44 8.88
C GLN A 96 3.70 -14.15 8.24
N GLN A 97 4.36 -14.28 7.10
CA GLN A 97 4.87 -13.17 6.34
C GLN A 97 4.30 -13.19 4.92
N ILE A 98 3.89 -12.02 4.45
CA ILE A 98 3.47 -11.79 3.07
C ILE A 98 4.49 -10.85 2.45
N ASP A 99 5.08 -11.23 1.31
CA ASP A 99 6.14 -10.45 0.70
C ASP A 99 5.65 -9.11 0.17
N PHE A 100 4.52 -9.11 -0.51
CA PHE A 100 3.92 -7.91 -1.10
C PHE A 100 2.41 -7.96 -0.97
N LEU A 101 1.83 -6.84 -0.61
CA LEU A 101 0.39 -6.65 -0.59
C LEU A 101 0.07 -5.30 -1.24
N SER A 102 -0.39 -5.34 -2.47
CA SER A 102 -0.69 -4.16 -3.27
C SER A 102 -1.96 -3.46 -2.81
N ASP A 103 -2.14 -2.22 -3.24
CA ASP A 103 -3.37 -1.48 -3.00
C ASP A 103 -4.60 -2.27 -3.49
N GLY A 104 -5.55 -2.46 -2.60
CA GLY A 104 -6.78 -3.20 -2.86
C GLY A 104 -6.63 -4.72 -2.91
N GLU A 105 -5.43 -5.24 -2.71
CA GLU A 105 -5.17 -6.68 -2.74
C GLU A 105 -5.60 -7.35 -1.46
N LYS A 106 -6.13 -8.56 -1.61
CA LYS A 106 -6.49 -9.45 -0.50
C LYS A 106 -5.62 -10.69 -0.54
N GLU A 107 -5.14 -11.08 0.60
CA GLU A 107 -4.44 -12.34 0.78
C GLU A 107 -5.10 -13.15 1.90
N GLU A 108 -5.14 -14.44 1.71
CA GLU A 108 -5.67 -15.36 2.69
C GLU A 108 -4.56 -16.28 3.18
N GLY A 109 -4.62 -16.61 4.46
CA GLY A 109 -3.70 -17.55 5.07
C GLY A 109 -4.38 -18.33 6.18
N THR A 110 -3.63 -19.21 6.79
CA THR A 110 -4.16 -20.04 7.87
C THR A 110 -3.10 -20.19 8.95
N PHE A 111 -3.47 -19.90 10.20
CA PHE A 111 -2.64 -20.21 11.35
C PHE A 111 -2.99 -21.60 11.88
N ILE A 112 -1.99 -22.31 12.33
CA ILE A 112 -2.15 -23.65 12.89
C ILE A 112 -1.76 -23.61 14.36
N PHE A 113 -2.70 -23.96 15.22
CA PHE A 113 -2.49 -24.01 16.67
C PHE A 113 -2.59 -25.44 17.18
N SER A 114 -1.81 -25.75 18.19
CA SER A 114 -1.92 -27.02 18.91
C SER A 114 -2.95 -26.98 20.04
N GLN A 115 -3.27 -25.78 20.51
CA GLN A 115 -4.30 -25.57 21.53
C GLN A 115 -5.57 -24.98 20.89
N ASN A 116 -6.72 -25.32 21.50
CA ASN A 116 -8.01 -24.88 20.96
C ASN A 116 -8.22 -23.38 21.15
N PRO A 117 -8.27 -22.59 20.06
CA PRO A 117 -8.49 -21.15 20.18
C PRO A 117 -9.86 -20.76 20.74
N ARG A 118 -10.82 -21.67 20.73
CA ARG A 118 -12.16 -21.41 21.31
C ARG A 118 -12.14 -21.35 22.83
N GLN A 119 -11.11 -21.90 23.47
CA GLN A 119 -10.96 -21.90 24.93
C GLN A 119 -10.36 -20.60 25.46
N GLY A 120 -9.96 -19.69 24.59
CA GLY A 120 -9.35 -18.44 24.96
C GLY A 120 -9.68 -17.33 24.01
N LYS A 121 -8.85 -16.29 24.05
CA LYS A 121 -8.96 -15.12 23.16
C LYS A 121 -7.86 -15.20 22.10
N LEU A 122 -8.26 -15.22 20.85
CA LEU A 122 -7.33 -15.18 19.74
C LEU A 122 -7.24 -13.76 19.17
N ILE A 123 -6.04 -13.22 19.16
CA ILE A 123 -5.75 -11.89 18.59
C ILE A 123 -4.90 -12.10 17.36
N VAL A 124 -5.37 -11.62 16.21
CA VAL A 124 -4.62 -11.61 14.95
C VAL A 124 -4.37 -10.16 14.57
N ARG A 125 -3.10 -9.82 14.38
CA ARG A 125 -2.71 -8.44 14.09
C ARG A 125 -1.55 -8.37 13.12
N VAL A 126 -1.43 -7.23 12.45
CA VAL A 126 -0.25 -6.91 11.67
C VAL A 126 0.81 -6.37 12.63
N ALA A 127 1.94 -7.05 12.70
CA ALA A 127 3.04 -6.65 13.59
C ALA A 127 3.92 -5.57 12.96
N SER A 128 4.23 -5.73 11.67
CA SER A 128 5.07 -4.78 10.95
C SER A 128 4.90 -4.92 9.45
N TYR A 129 5.27 -3.89 8.73
CA TYR A 129 5.39 -3.89 7.29
C TYR A 129 6.44 -2.84 6.88
N LYS A 130 6.90 -2.93 5.62
CA LYS A 130 7.84 -1.97 5.05
C LYS A 130 7.19 -1.25 3.89
N LEU A 131 7.56 0.01 3.70
CA LEU A 131 7.22 0.76 2.50
C LEU A 131 8.21 0.44 1.40
N PRO A 132 7.75 0.40 0.14
CA PRO A 132 8.64 0.16 -0.99
C PRO A 132 9.67 1.26 -1.20
#